data_d5bf690defb6bac48228f06cf13558e0
#
_entry.id   d5bf690defb6bac48228f06cf13558e0
#
_cell.length_a   1.000
_cell.length_b   1.000
_cell.length_c   1.000
_cell.angle_alpha   90.00
_cell.angle_beta   90.00
_cell.angle_gamma   90.00
#
_symmetry.space_group_name_H-M   'P 1'
#
loop_
_entity.id
_entity.type
_entity.pdbx_description
1 polymer ?
#
loop_
_entity_poly.entity_id
_entity_poly.type
_entity_poly.pdbx_seq_one_letter_code
_entity_poly.pdbx_strand_id
1 'polypeptide(L)'
;MADRHSLENSEVELPPDPLPLSVPTVDAHCHLDIFTEGGPGGAGVRAVLDRAKAVGIDRIVQVGCDVESSRYSVECANAFPGEVVAAIALHPNDAPRLPDLEGALSEIEEMAKNPRVRAIGETGLDHFRTPPEKRDVQEYSFRRHIALAKKLGKTLMIHDREAHDDVLRVLEAEGAPERVVFHCFSGDSAMAQVCADRGYVLSFAGTLTFKNAPQLREALALIPADQFLVETDAPFLTPVPYRGRPNAPYLIPHTVRLMAEIRGVSEEEIARVTSATAERLFGPF
;
A
#
# COMPACT_ATOMS: atom_id res chain seq x y z
N MET A 1 -3.27 -12.92 -2.43
CA MET A 1 -4.38 -12.68 -1.47
C MET A 1 -4.85 -14.02 -0.96
N ALA A 2 -5.04 -14.17 0.34
CA ALA A 2 -5.91 -15.21 0.84
C ALA A 2 -7.31 -14.95 0.25
N ASP A 3 -8.04 -16.04 0.00
CA ASP A 3 -9.37 -15.95 -0.59
C ASP A 3 -10.27 -15.06 0.28
N ARG A 4 -10.94 -14.07 -0.31
CA ARG A 4 -11.86 -13.15 0.41
C ARG A 4 -12.89 -13.90 1.29
N HIS A 5 -13.20 -15.16 0.96
CA HIS A 5 -14.14 -16.03 1.68
C HIS A 5 -13.55 -16.79 2.88
N SER A 6 -12.24 -16.76 3.13
CA SER A 6 -11.64 -17.54 4.22
C SER A 6 -11.66 -16.84 5.59
N LEU A 7 -12.09 -15.59 5.65
CA LEU A 7 -12.13 -14.80 6.90
C LEU A 7 -13.52 -14.82 7.60
N GLU A 8 -14.54 -15.40 6.99
CA GLU A 8 -15.94 -15.28 7.44
C GLU A 8 -16.36 -16.18 8.63
N ASN A 9 -15.52 -17.05 9.18
CA ASN A 9 -15.97 -17.96 10.24
C ASN A 9 -14.91 -18.42 11.24
N SER A 10 -14.17 -17.52 11.86
CA SER A 10 -13.50 -17.83 13.12
C SER A 10 -13.54 -16.63 14.05
N GLU A 11 -13.91 -16.85 15.32
CA GLU A 11 -13.64 -15.92 16.43
C GLU A 11 -12.12 -15.78 16.61
N VAL A 12 -11.43 -15.27 15.57
CA VAL A 12 -9.99 -15.03 15.66
C VAL A 12 -9.81 -13.75 16.44
N GLU A 13 -9.40 -13.89 17.69
CA GLU A 13 -9.09 -12.78 18.58
C GLU A 13 -8.10 -11.81 17.92
N LEU A 14 -8.49 -10.54 17.80
CA LEU A 14 -7.61 -9.48 17.30
C LEU A 14 -6.38 -9.33 18.23
N PRO A 15 -5.19 -9.02 17.68
CA PRO A 15 -4.04 -8.68 18.51
C PRO A 15 -4.35 -7.56 19.51
N PRO A 16 -3.70 -7.56 20.70
CA PRO A 16 -3.85 -6.45 21.64
C PRO A 16 -3.23 -5.17 21.07
N ASP A 17 -3.70 -4.02 21.56
CA ASP A 17 -3.14 -2.73 21.18
C ASP A 17 -1.67 -2.62 21.62
N PRO A 18 -0.77 -2.20 20.73
CA PRO A 18 0.62 -1.91 21.10
C PRO A 18 0.70 -0.62 21.92
N LEU A 19 1.85 -0.40 22.56
CA LEU A 19 2.13 0.92 23.13
C LEU A 19 2.07 1.97 22.03
N PRO A 20 1.42 3.13 22.28
CA PRO A 20 1.30 4.19 21.27
C PRO A 20 2.66 4.76 20.86
N LEU A 21 2.75 5.21 19.61
CA LEU A 21 3.83 6.09 19.16
C LEU A 21 3.62 7.50 19.73
N SER A 22 4.70 8.17 20.11
CA SER A 22 4.65 9.53 20.64
C SER A 22 4.47 10.59 19.54
N VAL A 23 4.81 10.23 18.29
CA VAL A 23 4.65 11.06 17.09
C VAL A 23 3.75 10.31 16.13
N PRO A 24 2.69 10.95 15.58
CA PRO A 24 1.81 10.31 14.62
C PRO A 24 2.50 9.98 13.29
N THR A 25 2.03 8.90 12.66
CA THR A 25 2.41 8.51 11.30
C THR A 25 1.22 8.02 10.48
N VAL A 26 1.48 7.57 9.28
CA VAL A 26 0.49 7.17 8.27
C VAL A 26 0.58 5.67 8.02
N ASP A 27 -0.56 4.99 7.88
CA ASP A 27 -0.62 3.70 7.21
C ASP A 27 -0.70 3.95 5.70
N ALA A 28 0.40 3.67 5.00
CA ALA A 28 0.53 4.01 3.58
C ALA A 28 -0.23 3.06 2.64
N HIS A 29 -0.79 1.94 3.14
CA HIS A 29 -1.56 0.98 2.34
C HIS A 29 -2.44 0.09 3.22
N CYS A 30 -3.75 0.21 3.08
CA CYS A 30 -4.75 -0.54 3.84
C CYS A 30 -6.01 -0.80 3.02
N HIS A 31 -6.66 -1.95 3.23
CA HIS A 31 -7.93 -2.35 2.58
C HIS A 31 -9.08 -2.39 3.59
N LEU A 32 -9.57 -1.23 4.01
CA LEU A 32 -10.69 -1.12 4.96
C LEU A 32 -11.97 -1.80 4.45
N ASP A 33 -12.17 -1.83 3.13
CA ASP A 33 -13.31 -2.48 2.46
C ASP A 33 -13.40 -3.98 2.72
N ILE A 34 -12.28 -4.63 3.05
CA ILE A 34 -12.24 -6.09 3.25
C ILE A 34 -12.70 -6.49 4.65
N PHE A 35 -12.46 -5.67 5.68
CA PHE A 35 -12.64 -6.07 7.07
C PHE A 35 -13.51 -5.10 7.90
N THR A 36 -14.11 -4.08 7.28
CA THR A 36 -15.04 -3.18 7.98
C THR A 36 -16.48 -3.40 7.50
N GLU A 37 -17.40 -3.26 8.44
CA GLU A 37 -18.84 -3.34 8.18
C GLU A 37 -19.47 -1.94 8.07
N GLY A 38 -20.63 -1.85 7.45
CA GLY A 38 -21.44 -0.63 7.42
C GLY A 38 -21.08 0.35 6.31
N GLY A 39 -20.24 -0.07 5.35
CA GLY A 39 -19.88 0.71 4.18
C GLY A 39 -18.81 1.78 4.43
N PRO A 40 -18.42 2.55 3.38
CA PRO A 40 -17.22 3.40 3.37
C PRO A 40 -17.27 4.58 4.35
N GLY A 41 -18.45 5.07 4.73
CA GLY A 41 -18.63 6.12 5.75
C GLY A 41 -19.18 5.60 7.06
N GLY A 42 -19.21 4.27 7.26
CA GLY A 42 -19.90 3.62 8.36
C GLY A 42 -19.14 3.61 9.69
N ALA A 43 -19.85 3.13 10.72
CA ALA A 43 -19.31 3.02 12.08
C ALA A 43 -18.12 2.06 12.18
N GLY A 44 -18.05 1.02 11.32
CA GLY A 44 -16.93 0.10 11.26
C GLY A 44 -15.62 0.79 10.87
N VAL A 45 -15.64 1.60 9.82
CA VAL A 45 -14.46 2.40 9.41
C VAL A 45 -14.08 3.39 10.51
N ARG A 46 -15.07 4.12 11.11
CA ARG A 46 -14.80 5.06 12.20
C ARG A 46 -14.11 4.36 13.38
N ALA A 47 -14.57 3.18 13.78
CA ALA A 47 -13.97 2.43 14.88
C ALA A 47 -12.51 2.03 14.60
N VAL A 48 -12.19 1.63 13.36
CA VAL A 48 -10.81 1.32 12.95
C VAL A 48 -9.94 2.57 13.01
N LEU A 49 -10.41 3.70 12.47
CA LEU A 49 -9.68 4.97 12.50
C LEU A 49 -9.43 5.45 13.94
N ASP A 50 -10.42 5.36 14.81
CA ASP A 50 -10.27 5.76 16.22
C ASP A 50 -9.27 4.89 16.96
N ARG A 51 -9.30 3.56 16.73
CA ARG A 51 -8.34 2.62 17.32
C ARG A 51 -6.92 2.86 16.82
N ALA A 52 -6.76 3.10 15.52
CA ALA A 52 -5.47 3.42 14.90
C ALA A 52 -4.90 4.73 15.48
N LYS A 53 -5.73 5.76 15.58
CA LYS A 53 -5.36 7.07 16.14
C LYS A 53 -4.93 6.98 17.60
N ALA A 54 -5.57 6.10 18.40
CA ALA A 54 -5.20 5.88 19.80
C ALA A 54 -3.76 5.37 19.99
N VAL A 55 -3.17 4.77 18.96
CA VAL A 55 -1.77 4.27 18.97
C VAL A 55 -0.83 5.10 18.08
N GLY A 56 -1.28 6.25 17.60
CA GLY A 56 -0.45 7.17 16.81
C GLY A 56 -0.50 6.96 15.30
N ILE A 57 -1.54 6.30 14.77
CA ILE A 57 -1.76 6.19 13.33
C ILE A 57 -2.98 7.04 12.99
N ASP A 58 -2.75 8.27 12.55
CA ASP A 58 -3.80 9.27 12.40
C ASP A 58 -4.31 9.46 10.96
N ARG A 59 -3.63 8.82 9.99
CA ARG A 59 -3.96 8.91 8.57
C ARG A 59 -3.76 7.57 7.87
N ILE A 60 -4.60 7.29 6.86
CA ILE A 60 -4.61 6.02 6.13
C ILE A 60 -4.74 6.27 4.63
N VAL A 61 -3.98 5.54 3.83
CA VAL A 61 -4.22 5.41 2.39
C VAL A 61 -5.10 4.17 2.18
N GLN A 62 -6.38 4.38 1.87
CA GLN A 62 -7.33 3.33 1.51
C GLN A 62 -7.14 2.94 0.05
N VAL A 63 -6.99 1.64 -0.22
CA VAL A 63 -6.60 1.12 -1.53
C VAL A 63 -7.71 0.28 -2.15
N GLY A 64 -8.07 0.61 -3.40
CA GLY A 64 -8.99 -0.14 -4.25
C GLY A 64 -8.24 -0.91 -5.33
N CYS A 65 -8.60 -2.19 -5.51
CA CYS A 65 -7.96 -3.14 -6.41
C CYS A 65 -8.78 -3.49 -7.67
N ASP A 66 -10.03 -3.11 -7.69
CA ASP A 66 -10.99 -3.26 -8.79
C ASP A 66 -11.93 -2.05 -8.83
N VAL A 67 -12.89 -2.03 -9.75
CA VAL A 67 -13.82 -0.90 -9.89
C VAL A 67 -14.69 -0.71 -8.64
N GLU A 68 -15.15 -1.79 -8.01
CA GLU A 68 -16.02 -1.74 -6.84
C GLU A 68 -15.27 -1.22 -5.60
N SER A 69 -14.14 -1.83 -5.27
CA SER A 69 -13.29 -1.41 -4.15
C SER A 69 -12.67 -0.02 -4.38
N SER A 70 -12.42 0.36 -5.64
CA SER A 70 -12.00 1.73 -5.99
C SER A 70 -13.09 2.75 -5.70
N ARG A 71 -14.34 2.44 -6.01
CA ARG A 71 -15.48 3.31 -5.67
C ARG A 71 -15.63 3.45 -4.15
N TYR A 72 -15.55 2.32 -3.43
CA TYR A 72 -15.52 2.32 -1.96
C TYR A 72 -14.40 3.23 -1.42
N SER A 73 -13.19 3.12 -1.98
CA SER A 73 -12.02 3.90 -1.55
C SER A 73 -12.22 5.40 -1.73
N VAL A 74 -12.81 5.82 -2.86
CA VAL A 74 -13.17 7.22 -3.12
C VAL A 74 -14.21 7.72 -2.13
N GLU A 75 -15.27 6.94 -1.88
CA GLU A 75 -16.33 7.29 -0.94
C GLU A 75 -15.81 7.37 0.50
N CYS A 76 -14.95 6.43 0.92
CA CYS A 76 -14.30 6.43 2.23
C CYS A 76 -13.43 7.69 2.42
N ALA A 77 -12.61 8.03 1.45
CA ALA A 77 -11.77 9.23 1.50
C ALA A 77 -12.58 10.54 1.52
N ASN A 78 -13.75 10.58 0.87
CA ASN A 78 -14.67 11.71 0.95
C ASN A 78 -15.38 11.79 2.32
N ALA A 79 -15.68 10.64 2.95
CA ALA A 79 -16.36 10.59 4.24
C ALA A 79 -15.45 10.99 5.42
N PHE A 80 -14.13 10.78 5.30
CA PHE A 80 -13.16 11.04 6.37
C PHE A 80 -12.03 11.99 5.91
N PRO A 81 -12.36 13.26 5.58
CA PRO A 81 -11.37 14.24 5.19
C PRO A 81 -10.40 14.55 6.34
N GLY A 82 -9.11 14.63 6.03
CA GLY A 82 -8.05 14.80 7.02
C GLY A 82 -7.51 13.50 7.61
N GLU A 83 -8.18 12.36 7.42
CA GLU A 83 -7.78 11.06 7.97
C GLU A 83 -7.55 10.01 6.86
N VAL A 84 -8.32 10.04 5.77
CA VAL A 84 -8.24 9.04 4.69
C VAL A 84 -8.05 9.70 3.34
N VAL A 85 -7.15 9.16 2.53
CA VAL A 85 -7.05 9.42 1.09
C VAL A 85 -7.15 8.09 0.33
N ALA A 86 -7.48 8.16 -0.96
CA ALA A 86 -7.64 6.97 -1.79
C ALA A 86 -6.47 6.76 -2.75
N ALA A 87 -6.10 5.48 -2.93
CA ALA A 87 -5.38 4.97 -4.07
C ALA A 87 -6.31 4.02 -4.83
N ILE A 88 -6.38 4.11 -6.17
CA ILE A 88 -7.30 3.31 -6.97
C ILE A 88 -6.66 2.83 -8.27
N ALA A 89 -6.91 1.56 -8.61
CA ALA A 89 -6.47 0.96 -9.86
C ALA A 89 -7.14 -0.40 -10.09
N LEU A 90 -6.73 -1.08 -11.16
CA LEU A 90 -6.99 -2.50 -11.37
C LEU A 90 -5.74 -3.28 -10.97
N HIS A 91 -5.86 -4.12 -9.95
CA HIS A 91 -4.78 -4.97 -9.46
C HIS A 91 -4.29 -5.93 -10.57
N PRO A 92 -2.99 -6.24 -10.67
CA PRO A 92 -2.44 -7.08 -11.73
C PRO A 92 -3.06 -8.49 -11.81
N ASN A 93 -3.55 -9.04 -10.70
CA ASN A 93 -4.22 -10.34 -10.71
C ASN A 93 -5.68 -10.29 -11.19
N ASP A 94 -6.32 -9.11 -11.15
CA ASP A 94 -7.72 -8.94 -11.54
C ASP A 94 -7.84 -8.49 -12.99
N ALA A 95 -6.99 -7.61 -13.48
CA ALA A 95 -6.99 -7.11 -14.84
C ALA A 95 -7.12 -8.23 -15.91
N PRO A 96 -6.38 -9.37 -15.85
CA PRO A 96 -6.50 -10.45 -16.82
C PRO A 96 -7.78 -11.30 -16.72
N ARG A 97 -8.64 -11.02 -15.75
CA ARG A 97 -9.91 -11.75 -15.50
C ARG A 97 -11.12 -10.94 -15.92
N LEU A 98 -10.95 -9.65 -16.19
CA LEU A 98 -12.05 -8.77 -16.54
C LEU A 98 -12.56 -9.07 -17.96
N PRO A 99 -13.87 -9.21 -18.14
CA PRO A 99 -14.46 -9.39 -19.48
C PRO A 99 -14.38 -8.12 -20.34
N ASP A 100 -14.37 -6.94 -19.70
CA ASP A 100 -14.22 -5.63 -20.32
C ASP A 100 -13.16 -4.80 -19.57
N LEU A 101 -11.89 -5.03 -19.91
CA LEU A 101 -10.77 -4.31 -19.32
C LEU A 101 -10.80 -2.82 -19.68
N GLU A 102 -11.16 -2.46 -20.92
CA GLU A 102 -11.18 -1.05 -21.35
C GLU A 102 -12.29 -0.25 -20.63
N GLY A 103 -13.46 -0.85 -20.45
CA GLY A 103 -14.53 -0.24 -19.66
C GLY A 103 -14.10 -0.01 -18.22
N ALA A 104 -13.48 -1.02 -17.59
CA ALA A 104 -12.97 -0.90 -16.21
C ALA A 104 -11.87 0.16 -16.08
N LEU A 105 -10.90 0.20 -17.01
CA LEU A 105 -9.86 1.24 -17.04
C LEU A 105 -10.45 2.65 -17.19
N SER A 106 -11.51 2.79 -17.99
CA SER A 106 -12.22 4.07 -18.18
C SER A 106 -12.94 4.51 -16.91
N GLU A 107 -13.55 3.59 -16.16
CA GLU A 107 -14.17 3.89 -14.85
C GLU A 107 -13.12 4.33 -13.81
N ILE A 108 -11.97 3.64 -13.75
CA ILE A 108 -10.85 4.04 -12.89
C ILE A 108 -10.36 5.46 -13.27
N GLU A 109 -10.19 5.75 -14.56
CA GLU A 109 -9.77 7.08 -15.02
C GLU A 109 -10.75 8.17 -14.59
N GLU A 110 -12.06 7.93 -14.69
CA GLU A 110 -13.08 8.89 -14.26
C GLU A 110 -13.03 9.12 -12.74
N MET A 111 -12.99 8.05 -11.93
CA MET A 111 -12.87 8.14 -10.49
C MET A 111 -11.58 8.82 -10.04
N ALA A 112 -10.49 8.60 -10.78
CA ALA A 112 -9.18 9.17 -10.47
C ALA A 112 -9.14 10.72 -10.57
N LYS A 113 -10.13 11.36 -11.19
CA LYS A 113 -10.25 12.83 -11.19
C LYS A 113 -10.67 13.40 -9.84
N ASN A 114 -11.24 12.58 -8.96
CA ASN A 114 -11.61 13.03 -7.61
C ASN A 114 -10.36 13.53 -6.86
N PRO A 115 -10.42 14.71 -6.22
CA PRO A 115 -9.28 15.29 -5.50
C PRO A 115 -8.82 14.46 -4.29
N ARG A 116 -9.69 13.59 -3.75
CA ARG A 116 -9.33 12.69 -2.64
C ARG A 116 -8.58 11.43 -3.12
N VAL A 117 -8.57 11.14 -4.42
CA VAL A 117 -7.69 10.13 -5.02
C VAL A 117 -6.29 10.72 -5.15
N ARG A 118 -5.33 10.21 -4.43
CA ARG A 118 -3.95 10.73 -4.36
C ARG A 118 -2.95 9.83 -5.09
N ALA A 119 -3.31 8.58 -5.32
CA ALA A 119 -2.44 7.67 -6.06
C ALA A 119 -3.24 6.84 -7.09
N ILE A 120 -2.56 6.43 -8.14
CA ILE A 120 -2.99 5.40 -9.07
C ILE A 120 -2.29 4.12 -8.62
N GLY A 121 -3.04 3.21 -8.07
CA GLY A 121 -2.58 1.96 -7.46
C GLY A 121 -3.68 1.32 -6.61
N GLU A 122 -3.61 0.05 -6.39
CA GLU A 122 -2.50 -0.91 -6.55
C GLU A 122 -2.48 -1.46 -7.98
N THR A 123 -1.40 -1.21 -8.71
CA THR A 123 -1.18 -1.69 -10.09
C THR A 123 0.25 -2.21 -10.24
N GLY A 124 0.56 -2.93 -11.29
CA GLY A 124 1.91 -3.47 -11.49
C GLY A 124 1.90 -4.87 -12.09
N LEU A 125 2.82 -5.74 -11.62
CA LEU A 125 2.98 -7.09 -12.13
C LEU A 125 3.07 -8.12 -10.99
N ASP A 126 2.43 -9.28 -11.19
CA ASP A 126 2.48 -10.43 -10.28
C ASP A 126 2.72 -11.71 -11.09
N HIS A 127 3.97 -12.14 -11.17
CA HIS A 127 4.35 -13.36 -11.88
C HIS A 127 4.19 -14.62 -11.04
N PHE A 128 3.95 -14.49 -9.74
CA PHE A 128 3.65 -15.62 -8.85
C PHE A 128 2.23 -16.16 -9.06
N ARG A 129 1.23 -15.27 -9.24
CA ARG A 129 -0.18 -15.66 -9.34
C ARG A 129 -0.71 -15.68 -10.76
N THR A 130 -0.12 -14.92 -11.66
CA THR A 130 -0.58 -14.83 -13.05
C THR A 130 0.27 -15.70 -13.96
N PRO A 131 -0.33 -16.67 -14.65
CA PRO A 131 0.38 -17.55 -15.55
C PRO A 131 0.93 -16.79 -16.76
N PRO A 132 2.01 -17.28 -17.39
CA PRO A 132 2.73 -16.56 -18.44
C PRO A 132 1.85 -16.04 -19.59
N GLU A 133 0.85 -16.81 -20.00
CA GLU A 133 -0.05 -16.49 -21.12
C GLU A 133 -1.00 -15.29 -20.84
N LYS A 134 -1.05 -14.80 -19.60
CA LYS A 134 -1.86 -13.66 -19.19
C LYS A 134 -1.03 -12.44 -18.78
N ARG A 135 0.29 -12.54 -18.78
CA ARG A 135 1.19 -11.45 -18.34
C ARG A 135 1.15 -10.24 -19.25
N ASP A 136 0.92 -10.43 -20.55
CA ASP A 136 0.76 -9.32 -21.50
C ASP A 136 -0.42 -8.41 -21.13
N VAL A 137 -1.49 -8.97 -20.60
CA VAL A 137 -2.66 -8.20 -20.15
C VAL A 137 -2.32 -7.43 -18.87
N GLN A 138 -1.55 -8.01 -17.94
CA GLN A 138 -1.04 -7.28 -16.77
C GLN A 138 -0.17 -6.10 -17.20
N GLU A 139 0.80 -6.35 -18.07
CA GLU A 139 1.71 -5.32 -18.55
C GLU A 139 0.95 -4.21 -19.27
N TYR A 140 -0.03 -4.55 -20.11
CA TYR A 140 -0.90 -3.57 -20.76
C TYR A 140 -1.62 -2.69 -19.73
N SER A 141 -2.29 -3.30 -18.74
CA SER A 141 -2.98 -2.59 -17.67
C SER A 141 -2.03 -1.68 -16.88
N PHE A 142 -0.83 -2.19 -16.55
CA PHE A 142 0.20 -1.42 -15.83
C PHE A 142 0.63 -0.19 -16.62
N ARG A 143 0.90 -0.31 -17.93
CA ARG A 143 1.24 0.81 -18.82
C ARG A 143 0.13 1.88 -18.87
N ARG A 144 -1.14 1.45 -18.90
CA ARG A 144 -2.30 2.35 -18.85
C ARG A 144 -2.36 3.15 -17.54
N HIS A 145 -2.07 2.50 -16.40
CA HIS A 145 -2.03 3.16 -15.10
C HIS A 145 -0.81 4.11 -14.96
N ILE A 146 0.35 3.76 -15.50
CA ILE A 146 1.51 4.68 -15.58
C ILE A 146 1.12 5.94 -16.36
N ALA A 147 0.51 5.79 -17.53
CA ALA A 147 0.05 6.91 -18.35
C ALA A 147 -0.97 7.77 -17.59
N LEU A 148 -1.92 7.15 -16.87
CA LEU A 148 -2.93 7.84 -16.07
C LEU A 148 -2.29 8.62 -14.91
N ALA A 149 -1.35 8.02 -14.18
CA ALA A 149 -0.63 8.69 -13.09
C ALA A 149 0.11 9.92 -13.58
N LYS A 150 0.79 9.83 -14.73
CA LYS A 150 1.47 10.96 -15.40
C LYS A 150 0.47 12.05 -15.81
N LYS A 151 -0.62 11.66 -16.47
CA LYS A 151 -1.66 12.58 -16.96
C LYS A 151 -2.27 13.41 -15.83
N LEU A 152 -2.50 12.79 -14.67
CA LEU A 152 -3.16 13.44 -13.52
C LEU A 152 -2.16 13.99 -12.49
N GLY A 153 -0.85 13.80 -12.67
CA GLY A 153 0.17 14.21 -11.71
C GLY A 153 0.02 13.53 -10.35
N LYS A 154 -0.40 12.24 -10.33
CA LYS A 154 -0.62 11.46 -9.10
C LYS A 154 0.52 10.47 -8.86
N THR A 155 0.68 10.06 -7.61
CA THR A 155 1.63 9.01 -7.24
C THR A 155 1.24 7.70 -7.91
N LEU A 156 2.21 6.95 -8.42
CA LEU A 156 2.02 5.57 -8.87
C LEU A 156 2.36 4.62 -7.73
N MET A 157 1.41 3.79 -7.31
CA MET A 157 1.61 2.78 -6.27
C MET A 157 1.65 1.40 -6.89
N ILE A 158 2.79 0.73 -6.76
CA ILE A 158 3.14 -0.47 -7.51
C ILE A 158 3.09 -1.71 -6.62
N HIS A 159 2.35 -2.71 -7.10
CA HIS A 159 2.46 -4.11 -6.71
C HIS A 159 3.53 -4.79 -7.54
N ASP A 160 4.48 -5.43 -6.87
CA ASP A 160 5.54 -6.18 -7.52
C ASP A 160 5.77 -7.52 -6.81
N ARG A 161 5.46 -8.61 -7.49
CA ARG A 161 5.67 -9.94 -6.95
C ARG A 161 6.31 -10.88 -7.97
N GLU A 162 7.57 -11.26 -7.72
CA GLU A 162 8.38 -12.09 -8.63
C GLU A 162 8.47 -11.50 -10.06
N ALA A 163 8.41 -10.16 -10.18
CA ALA A 163 8.38 -9.45 -11.45
C ALA A 163 9.32 -8.22 -11.48
N HIS A 164 10.28 -8.15 -10.57
CA HIS A 164 11.13 -6.97 -10.32
C HIS A 164 11.74 -6.37 -11.58
N ASP A 165 12.43 -7.18 -12.38
CA ASP A 165 13.09 -6.73 -13.61
C ASP A 165 12.08 -6.20 -14.64
N ASP A 166 10.93 -6.87 -14.79
CA ASP A 166 9.89 -6.45 -15.72
C ASP A 166 9.20 -5.16 -15.27
N VAL A 167 8.95 -4.97 -13.97
CA VAL A 167 8.42 -3.70 -13.44
C VAL A 167 9.38 -2.56 -13.74
N LEU A 168 10.67 -2.73 -13.45
CA LEU A 168 11.70 -1.71 -13.71
C LEU A 168 11.84 -1.42 -15.21
N ARG A 169 11.80 -2.46 -16.06
CA ARG A 169 11.83 -2.34 -17.53
C ARG A 169 10.63 -1.55 -18.05
N VAL A 170 9.44 -1.83 -17.57
CA VAL A 170 8.21 -1.12 -17.99
C VAL A 170 8.25 0.34 -17.56
N LEU A 171 8.68 0.63 -16.31
CA LEU A 171 8.83 2.01 -15.83
C LEU A 171 9.85 2.80 -16.69
N GLU A 172 10.94 2.17 -17.07
CA GLU A 172 11.96 2.80 -17.93
C GLU A 172 11.40 3.05 -19.35
N ALA A 173 10.73 2.07 -19.93
CA ALA A 173 10.16 2.17 -21.28
C ALA A 173 9.07 3.24 -21.40
N GLU A 174 8.20 3.36 -20.38
CA GLU A 174 7.12 4.35 -20.37
C GLU A 174 7.56 5.75 -19.87
N GLY A 175 8.72 5.83 -19.22
CA GLY A 175 9.12 6.98 -18.42
C GLY A 175 8.27 7.08 -17.16
N ALA A 176 8.86 6.79 -16.02
CA ALA A 176 8.16 6.77 -14.73
C ALA A 176 7.49 8.12 -14.39
N PRO A 177 6.36 8.14 -13.66
CA PRO A 177 5.84 9.35 -13.05
C PRO A 177 6.85 9.97 -12.06
N GLU A 178 6.63 11.22 -11.71
CA GLU A 178 7.48 11.95 -10.74
C GLU A 178 7.52 11.27 -9.36
N ARG A 179 6.41 10.64 -8.95
CA ARG A 179 6.27 9.98 -7.65
C ARG A 179 5.89 8.52 -7.85
N VAL A 180 6.78 7.63 -7.40
CA VAL A 180 6.62 6.17 -7.47
C VAL A 180 6.80 5.56 -6.09
N VAL A 181 5.90 4.66 -5.71
CA VAL A 181 5.95 3.86 -4.50
C VAL A 181 5.86 2.39 -4.87
N PHE A 182 6.82 1.60 -4.42
CA PHE A 182 6.69 0.14 -4.37
C PHE A 182 6.04 -0.21 -3.04
N HIS A 183 4.76 -0.55 -3.08
CA HIS A 183 4.03 -1.03 -1.92
C HIS A 183 4.53 -2.43 -1.54
N CYS A 184 4.47 -2.77 -0.24
CA CYS A 184 4.88 -4.07 0.29
C CYS A 184 6.18 -4.59 -0.34
N PHE A 185 7.23 -3.73 -0.33
CA PHE A 185 8.50 -4.02 -1.01
C PHE A 185 8.96 -5.45 -0.74
N SER A 186 9.26 -6.19 -1.81
CA SER A 186 9.60 -7.62 -1.75
C SER A 186 10.95 -7.95 -2.39
N GLY A 187 11.66 -6.95 -2.92
CA GLY A 187 12.98 -7.09 -3.51
C GLY A 187 14.10 -7.24 -2.50
N ASP A 188 15.32 -7.26 -3.02
CA ASP A 188 16.56 -7.31 -2.25
C ASP A 188 17.27 -5.94 -2.19
N SER A 189 18.46 -5.91 -1.60
CA SER A 189 19.28 -4.70 -1.49
C SER A 189 19.75 -4.16 -2.86
N ALA A 190 19.95 -5.02 -3.87
CA ALA A 190 20.32 -4.59 -5.21
C ALA A 190 19.17 -3.83 -5.89
N MET A 191 17.95 -4.37 -5.83
CA MET A 191 16.75 -3.67 -6.31
C MET A 191 16.50 -2.38 -5.53
N ALA A 192 16.66 -2.41 -4.19
CA ALA A 192 16.50 -1.23 -3.35
C ALA A 192 17.46 -0.10 -3.76
N GLN A 193 18.72 -0.42 -4.10
CA GLN A 193 19.67 0.57 -4.61
C GLN A 193 19.22 1.18 -5.94
N VAL A 194 18.75 0.36 -6.88
CA VAL A 194 18.19 0.86 -8.16
C VAL A 194 17.01 1.79 -7.93
N CYS A 195 16.12 1.43 -6.99
CA CYS A 195 14.98 2.28 -6.62
C CYS A 195 15.44 3.59 -5.97
N ALA A 196 16.41 3.54 -5.06
CA ALA A 196 16.99 4.70 -4.41
C ALA A 196 17.61 5.67 -5.41
N ASP A 197 18.41 5.18 -6.35
CA ASP A 197 19.07 5.98 -7.39
C ASP A 197 18.06 6.68 -8.33
N ARG A 198 16.86 6.10 -8.48
CA ARG A 198 15.76 6.64 -9.29
C ARG A 198 14.79 7.52 -8.49
N GLY A 199 15.00 7.69 -7.19
CA GLY A 199 14.13 8.47 -6.31
C GLY A 199 12.79 7.78 -5.99
N TYR A 200 12.68 6.46 -6.21
CA TYR A 200 11.48 5.69 -5.87
C TYR A 200 11.42 5.42 -4.37
N VAL A 201 10.21 5.34 -3.84
CA VAL A 201 9.96 5.09 -2.42
C VAL A 201 9.56 3.64 -2.20
N LEU A 202 10.11 3.03 -1.15
CA LEU A 202 9.81 1.64 -0.77
C LEU A 202 8.95 1.64 0.49
N SER A 203 7.81 0.97 0.45
CA SER A 203 6.92 0.83 1.60
C SER A 203 7.10 -0.53 2.27
N PHE A 204 7.23 -0.54 3.58
CA PHE A 204 7.51 -1.75 4.37
C PHE A 204 6.32 -2.13 5.22
N ALA A 205 5.81 -3.34 4.99
CA ALA A 205 4.72 -3.96 5.73
C ALA A 205 5.22 -4.81 6.91
N GLY A 206 4.32 -5.48 7.60
CA GLY A 206 4.62 -6.41 8.69
C GLY A 206 5.58 -7.54 8.32
N THR A 207 5.74 -7.83 7.03
CA THR A 207 6.73 -8.79 6.49
C THR A 207 8.16 -8.48 6.90
N LEU A 208 8.50 -7.20 7.12
CA LEU A 208 9.81 -6.78 7.63
C LEU A 208 10.17 -7.51 8.94
N THR A 209 9.17 -7.82 9.77
CA THR A 209 9.35 -8.49 11.06
C THR A 209 9.57 -10.00 10.95
N PHE A 210 9.39 -10.59 9.76
CA PHE A 210 9.47 -12.03 9.58
C PHE A 210 10.92 -12.51 9.59
N LYS A 211 11.18 -13.68 10.25
CA LYS A 211 12.53 -14.24 10.34
C LYS A 211 13.17 -14.53 8.99
N ASN A 212 12.36 -14.93 8.02
CA ASN A 212 12.80 -15.30 6.66
C ASN A 212 12.85 -14.11 5.67
N ALA A 213 12.88 -12.89 6.16
CA ALA A 213 12.96 -11.67 5.35
C ALA A 213 14.21 -10.80 5.68
N PRO A 214 15.44 -11.36 5.76
CA PRO A 214 16.63 -10.56 6.03
C PRO A 214 16.90 -9.53 4.94
N GLN A 215 16.61 -9.84 3.68
CA GLN A 215 16.79 -8.95 2.54
C GLN A 215 16.01 -7.65 2.66
N LEU A 216 14.81 -7.67 3.28
CA LEU A 216 14.02 -6.45 3.49
C LEU A 216 14.68 -5.53 4.53
N ARG A 217 15.31 -6.11 5.55
CA ARG A 217 16.04 -5.35 6.58
C ARG A 217 17.31 -4.73 6.01
N GLU A 218 18.00 -5.44 5.14
CA GLU A 218 19.16 -4.92 4.40
C GLU A 218 18.75 -3.77 3.48
N ALA A 219 17.65 -3.93 2.73
CA ALA A 219 17.09 -2.89 1.88
C ALA A 219 16.74 -1.63 2.69
N LEU A 220 16.02 -1.77 3.82
CA LEU A 220 15.67 -0.64 4.68
C LEU A 220 16.90 0.05 5.27
N ALA A 221 17.95 -0.69 5.62
CA ALA A 221 19.18 -0.10 6.15
C ALA A 221 19.93 0.75 5.12
N LEU A 222 19.78 0.44 3.83
CA LEU A 222 20.52 1.04 2.73
C LEU A 222 19.88 2.32 2.19
N ILE A 223 18.54 2.37 2.06
CA ILE A 223 17.84 3.44 1.33
C ILE A 223 17.84 4.77 2.10
N PRO A 224 17.79 5.94 1.41
CA PRO A 224 17.68 7.25 2.05
C PRO A 224 16.47 7.38 2.97
N ALA A 225 16.58 8.22 3.98
CA ALA A 225 15.54 8.40 5.00
C ALA A 225 14.20 8.94 4.42
N ASP A 226 14.24 9.71 3.35
CA ASP A 226 13.07 10.26 2.68
C ASP A 226 12.50 9.35 1.57
N GLN A 227 12.99 8.10 1.46
CA GLN A 227 12.57 7.16 0.43
C GLN A 227 11.94 5.88 1.01
N PHE A 228 11.42 5.90 2.22
CA PHE A 228 10.63 4.79 2.72
C PHE A 228 9.34 5.22 3.41
N LEU A 229 8.40 4.28 3.44
CA LEU A 229 7.11 4.34 4.12
C LEU A 229 6.94 3.12 5.03
N VAL A 230 5.93 3.20 5.89
CA VAL A 230 5.39 2.07 6.63
C VAL A 230 3.93 1.86 6.26
N GLU A 231 3.50 0.61 6.20
CA GLU A 231 2.14 0.22 5.88
C GLU A 231 1.73 -1.05 6.63
N THR A 232 0.44 -1.36 6.61
CA THR A 232 -0.05 -2.65 7.10
C THR A 232 -0.28 -3.66 5.99
N ASP A 233 -0.81 -3.27 4.85
CA ASP A 233 -1.50 -4.14 3.89
C ASP A 233 -2.64 -4.92 4.57
N ALA A 234 -3.29 -4.28 5.56
CA ALA A 234 -4.36 -4.93 6.34
C ALA A 234 -5.56 -5.29 5.44
N PRO A 235 -6.17 -6.47 5.67
CA PRO A 235 -6.05 -7.38 6.83
C PRO A 235 -4.93 -8.43 6.74
N PHE A 236 -4.01 -8.31 5.79
CA PHE A 236 -2.93 -9.25 5.53
C PHE A 236 -1.65 -8.88 6.30
N LEU A 237 -0.62 -9.77 6.23
CA LEU A 237 0.78 -9.52 6.59
C LEU A 237 1.01 -9.06 8.04
N THR A 238 0.22 -9.57 8.98
CA THR A 238 0.31 -9.22 10.41
C THR A 238 1.73 -9.36 10.95
N PRO A 239 2.29 -8.31 11.61
CA PRO A 239 3.64 -8.35 12.14
C PRO A 239 3.82 -9.37 13.27
N VAL A 240 5.06 -9.83 13.47
CA VAL A 240 5.43 -10.61 14.65
C VAL A 240 5.23 -9.73 15.90
N PRO A 241 4.72 -10.28 17.03
CA PRO A 241 4.52 -11.72 17.31
C PRO A 241 3.14 -12.27 16.87
N TYR A 242 2.32 -11.49 16.22
CA TYR A 242 0.90 -11.82 15.96
C TYR A 242 0.65 -12.44 14.58
N ARG A 243 1.68 -12.91 13.90
CA ARG A 243 1.56 -13.56 12.60
C ARG A 243 0.49 -14.66 12.61
N GLY A 244 -0.39 -14.65 11.58
CA GLY A 244 -1.52 -15.59 11.47
C GLY A 244 -2.83 -15.10 12.09
N ARG A 245 -2.82 -13.94 12.78
CA ARG A 245 -4.04 -13.22 13.20
C ARG A 245 -4.40 -12.15 12.16
N PRO A 246 -5.62 -11.59 12.16
CA PRO A 246 -5.97 -10.47 11.31
C PRO A 246 -5.09 -9.24 11.58
N ASN A 247 -4.68 -8.55 10.51
CA ASN A 247 -3.94 -7.30 10.62
C ASN A 247 -4.90 -6.10 10.61
N ALA A 248 -4.46 -4.98 11.18
CA ALA A 248 -5.18 -3.70 11.15
C ALA A 248 -4.20 -2.52 11.37
N PRO A 249 -4.58 -1.28 10.99
CA PRO A 249 -3.71 -0.11 11.07
C PRO A 249 -3.08 0.13 12.45
N TYR A 250 -3.77 -0.20 13.53
CA TYR A 250 -3.26 -0.02 14.90
C TYR A 250 -2.03 -0.89 15.21
N LEU A 251 -1.64 -1.85 14.34
CA LEU A 251 -0.46 -2.71 14.52
C LEU A 251 0.83 -2.15 13.91
N ILE A 252 0.78 -1.05 13.18
CA ILE A 252 1.96 -0.34 12.61
C ILE A 252 3.07 -0.10 13.64
N PRO A 253 2.81 0.24 14.92
CA PRO A 253 3.89 0.48 15.88
C PRO A 253 4.88 -0.69 16.02
N HIS A 254 4.47 -1.93 15.77
CA HIS A 254 5.38 -3.08 15.77
C HIS A 254 6.41 -3.00 14.63
N THR A 255 5.97 -2.60 13.43
CA THR A 255 6.85 -2.42 12.27
C THR A 255 7.76 -1.21 12.47
N VAL A 256 7.22 -0.08 12.94
CA VAL A 256 7.99 1.15 13.22
C VAL A 256 9.13 0.89 14.21
N ARG A 257 8.89 0.13 15.29
CA ARG A 257 9.92 -0.22 16.28
C ARG A 257 11.08 -0.99 15.66
N LEU A 258 10.75 -1.99 14.83
CA LEU A 258 11.80 -2.73 14.13
C LEU A 258 12.53 -1.84 13.10
N MET A 259 11.82 -0.96 12.42
CA MET A 259 12.47 0.02 11.51
C MET A 259 13.45 0.90 12.27
N ALA A 260 13.09 1.36 13.47
CA ALA A 260 13.96 2.16 14.34
C ALA A 260 15.22 1.39 14.76
N GLU A 261 15.07 0.13 15.17
CA GLU A 261 16.21 -0.76 15.49
C GLU A 261 17.15 -0.94 14.29
N ILE A 262 16.62 -1.23 13.10
CA ILE A 262 17.41 -1.45 11.87
C ILE A 262 18.17 -0.18 11.48
N ARG A 263 17.54 0.98 11.61
CA ARG A 263 18.12 2.28 11.24
C ARG A 263 19.00 2.88 12.32
N GLY A 264 18.96 2.35 13.55
CA GLY A 264 19.70 2.89 14.70
C GLY A 264 19.23 4.29 15.12
N VAL A 265 17.93 4.57 14.97
CA VAL A 265 17.30 5.85 15.32
C VAL A 265 16.11 5.63 16.26
N SER A 266 15.46 6.70 16.73
CA SER A 266 14.28 6.57 17.59
C SER A 266 12.99 6.25 16.80
N GLU A 267 11.97 5.73 17.50
CA GLU A 267 10.61 5.52 16.93
C GLU A 267 10.02 6.84 16.42
N GLU A 268 10.25 7.93 17.14
CA GLU A 268 9.81 9.27 16.75
C GLU A 268 10.43 9.73 15.42
N GLU A 269 11.70 9.42 15.20
CA GLU A 269 12.37 9.75 13.94
C GLU A 269 11.76 8.95 12.78
N ILE A 270 11.54 7.65 12.93
CA ILE A 270 10.87 6.84 11.91
C ILE A 270 9.46 7.37 11.63
N ALA A 271 8.67 7.63 12.67
CA ALA A 271 7.30 8.15 12.52
C ALA A 271 7.29 9.50 11.79
N ARG A 272 8.21 10.39 12.13
CA ARG A 272 8.34 11.72 11.49
C ARG A 272 8.73 11.61 10.02
N VAL A 273 9.71 10.77 9.71
CA VAL A 273 10.20 10.56 8.35
C VAL A 273 9.12 9.91 7.46
N THR A 274 8.49 8.84 7.93
CA THR A 274 7.43 8.16 7.17
C THR A 274 6.20 9.03 6.97
N SER A 275 5.84 9.83 7.98
CA SER A 275 4.77 10.83 7.87
C SER A 275 5.08 11.90 6.82
N ALA A 276 6.29 12.48 6.85
CA ALA A 276 6.71 13.48 5.88
C ALA A 276 6.79 12.93 4.45
N THR A 277 7.28 11.69 4.30
CA THR A 277 7.33 10.99 3.02
C THR A 277 5.91 10.74 2.48
N ALA A 278 4.98 10.30 3.32
CA ALA A 278 3.57 10.11 2.94
C ALA A 278 2.92 11.43 2.49
N GLU A 279 3.16 12.52 3.19
CA GLU A 279 2.66 13.85 2.81
C GLU A 279 3.20 14.31 1.46
N ARG A 280 4.47 14.09 1.19
CA ARG A 280 5.09 14.41 -0.10
C ARG A 280 4.48 13.61 -1.26
N LEU A 281 4.14 12.35 -1.02
CA LEU A 281 3.62 11.44 -2.04
C LEU A 281 2.11 11.60 -2.27
N PHE A 282 1.34 11.68 -1.20
CA PHE A 282 -0.12 11.65 -1.25
C PHE A 282 -0.77 13.02 -1.01
N GLY A 283 0.04 14.04 -0.67
CA GLY A 283 -0.42 15.40 -0.36
C GLY A 283 -1.19 15.48 0.95
N PRO A 284 -1.83 16.60 1.25
CA PRO A 284 -2.61 16.71 2.47
C PRO A 284 -3.78 15.73 2.45
N PHE A 285 -3.99 15.06 3.58
CA PHE A 285 -5.05 14.08 3.82
C PHE A 285 -6.42 14.71 4.03
#